data_898a916362c82617713cd1bb5b542c0a
#
_entry.id   898a916362c82617713cd1bb5b542c0a
#
_cell.length_a   1.000
_cell.length_b   1.000
_cell.length_c   1.000
_cell.angle_alpha   90.00
_cell.angle_beta   90.00
_cell.angle_gamma   90.00
#
_symmetry.space_group_name_H-M   'P 1'
#
loop_
_entity.id
_entity.type
_entity.pdbx_description
1 polymer ?
#
loop_
_entity_poly.entity_id
_entity_poly.type
_entity_poly.pdbx_seq_one_letter_code
_entity_poly.pdbx_strand_id
1 'polypeptide(L)'
;MLFFVNDYCEGAHEAILRRLVETNMEKLPGYGFDKYTESAKEKIRKACGCPEAEIYLLGGGTQTNAVVIASMLNRYEGVIAAETGHVNGHEAGAIEYTGHKVLAL
;
A
#
# COMPACT_ATOMS: atom_id res chain seq x y z
N MET A 1 18.21 -18.00 -14.56
CA MET A 1 16.83 -18.10 -15.09
C MET A 1 16.07 -16.89 -14.56
N LEU A 2 15.36 -16.16 -15.40
CA LEU A 2 14.52 -15.03 -14.95
C LEU A 2 13.13 -15.59 -14.60
N PHE A 3 12.63 -15.21 -13.42
CA PHE A 3 11.29 -15.58 -12.95
C PHE A 3 10.34 -14.42 -13.16
N PHE A 4 9.23 -14.64 -13.84
CA PHE A 4 8.18 -13.66 -14.09
C PHE A 4 6.82 -14.13 -13.51
N VAL A 5 6.87 -14.90 -12.44
CA VAL A 5 5.66 -15.45 -11.80
C VAL A 5 4.94 -14.36 -11.00
N ASN A 6 5.70 -13.58 -10.25
CA ASN A 6 5.21 -12.42 -9.49
C ASN A 6 6.40 -11.54 -9.10
N ASP A 7 6.13 -10.38 -8.52
CA ASP A 7 7.11 -9.38 -8.10
C ASP A 7 7.59 -9.53 -6.64
N TYR A 8 7.19 -10.59 -5.96
CA TYR A 8 7.55 -10.86 -4.56
C TYR A 8 8.20 -12.24 -4.33
N CYS A 9 8.74 -12.86 -5.39
CA CYS A 9 9.46 -14.14 -5.28
C CYS A 9 10.81 -14.03 -4.61
N GLU A 10 11.40 -12.85 -4.62
CA GLU A 10 12.75 -12.60 -4.10
C GLU A 10 12.70 -11.66 -2.90
N GLY A 11 13.75 -11.68 -2.09
CA GLY A 11 13.90 -10.75 -0.96
C GLY A 11 14.23 -9.33 -1.42
N ALA A 12 14.41 -8.44 -0.45
CA ALA A 12 14.74 -7.05 -0.73
C ALA A 12 16.14 -6.93 -1.38
N HIS A 13 16.29 -5.95 -2.27
CA HIS A 13 17.58 -5.60 -2.87
C HIS A 13 18.65 -5.37 -1.80
N GLU A 14 19.88 -5.78 -2.07
CA GLU A 14 20.99 -5.73 -1.10
C GLU A 14 21.22 -4.34 -0.47
N ALA A 15 21.01 -3.26 -1.25
CA ALA A 15 21.13 -1.90 -0.74
C ALA A 15 20.07 -1.57 0.33
N ILE A 16 18.86 -2.13 0.22
CA ILE A 16 17.80 -2.00 1.23
C ILE A 16 18.18 -2.77 2.48
N LEU A 17 18.64 -4.02 2.34
CA LEU A 17 19.08 -4.84 3.46
C LEU A 17 20.24 -4.18 4.22
N ARG A 18 21.19 -3.60 3.51
CA ARG A 18 22.31 -2.85 4.11
C ARG A 18 21.79 -1.67 4.93
N ARG A 19 20.88 -0.87 4.38
CA ARG A 19 20.27 0.26 5.11
C ARG A 19 19.51 -0.20 6.35
N LEU A 20 18.75 -1.30 6.26
CA LEU A 20 18.08 -1.86 7.43
C LEU A 20 19.07 -2.25 8.55
N VAL A 21 20.18 -2.88 8.19
CA VAL A 21 21.24 -3.23 9.16
C VAL A 21 21.85 -1.97 9.78
N GLU A 22 22.22 -0.98 8.96
CA GLU A 22 22.83 0.28 9.42
C GLU A 22 21.93 1.07 10.38
N THR A 23 20.63 1.05 10.16
CA THR A 23 19.66 1.85 10.91
C THR A 23 18.95 1.08 12.02
N ASN A 24 19.16 -0.21 12.13
CA ASN A 24 18.41 -1.12 13.01
C ASN A 24 18.40 -0.70 14.49
N MET A 25 19.47 -0.07 14.96
CA MET A 25 19.61 0.35 16.37
C MET A 25 19.22 1.81 16.60
N GLU A 26 18.77 2.52 15.57
CA GLU A 26 18.29 3.90 15.71
C GLU A 26 16.98 3.93 16.49
N LYS A 27 16.88 4.85 17.43
CA LYS A 27 15.62 5.12 18.15
C LYS A 27 14.84 6.19 17.39
N LEU A 28 13.74 5.79 16.82
CA LEU A 28 12.90 6.65 15.98
C LEU A 28 11.49 6.77 16.59
N PRO A 29 10.80 7.92 16.40
CA PRO A 29 9.40 8.01 16.72
C PRO A 29 8.59 7.04 15.84
N GLY A 30 7.49 6.52 16.38
CA GLY A 30 6.56 5.65 15.66
C GLY A 30 5.54 6.44 14.83
N TYR A 31 4.60 5.68 14.25
CA TYR A 31 3.39 6.21 13.58
C TYR A 31 3.65 7.13 12.37
N GLY A 32 4.77 6.92 11.69
CA GLY A 32 5.11 7.68 10.49
C GLY A 32 5.69 9.08 10.74
N PHE A 33 6.10 9.39 11.97
CA PHE A 33 6.73 10.65 12.33
C PHE A 33 8.27 10.61 12.30
N ASP A 34 8.83 9.53 11.78
CA ASP A 34 10.26 9.38 11.67
C ASP A 34 10.83 10.05 10.42
N LYS A 35 12.13 10.36 10.49
CA LYS A 35 12.86 11.03 9.39
C LYS A 35 12.86 10.25 8.07
N TYR A 36 12.77 8.93 8.11
CA TYR A 36 12.76 8.10 6.90
C TYR A 36 11.42 8.16 6.20
N THR A 37 10.33 8.14 6.95
CA THR A 37 8.98 8.34 6.43
C THR A 37 8.85 9.72 5.78
N GLU A 38 9.29 10.78 6.43
CA GLU A 38 9.23 12.12 5.84
C GLU A 38 10.10 12.24 4.57
N SER A 39 11.32 11.70 4.60
CA SER A 39 12.17 11.65 3.39
C SER A 39 11.53 10.85 2.25
N ALA A 40 10.82 9.75 2.56
CA ALA A 40 10.10 8.96 1.56
C ALA A 40 8.95 9.77 0.95
N LYS A 41 8.13 10.44 1.75
CA LYS A 41 7.05 11.31 1.29
C LYS A 41 7.54 12.42 0.36
N GLU A 42 8.63 13.09 0.70
CA GLU A 42 9.25 14.12 -0.16
C GLU A 42 9.67 13.56 -1.53
N LYS A 43 10.33 12.39 -1.52
CA LYS A 43 10.76 11.72 -2.76
C LYS A 43 9.57 11.31 -3.63
N ILE A 44 8.49 10.80 -3.01
CA ILE A 44 7.27 10.42 -3.70
C ILE A 44 6.61 11.65 -4.33
N ARG A 45 6.43 12.75 -3.58
CA ARG A 45 5.89 14.01 -4.11
C ARG A 45 6.67 14.48 -5.33
N LYS A 46 7.99 14.45 -5.24
CA LYS A 46 8.87 14.82 -6.35
C LYS A 46 8.70 13.89 -7.55
N ALA A 47 8.67 12.58 -7.32
CA ALA A 47 8.54 11.59 -8.39
C ALA A 47 7.18 11.68 -9.12
N CYS A 48 6.10 11.98 -8.38
CA CYS A 48 4.76 12.14 -8.93
C CYS A 48 4.51 13.54 -9.53
N GLY A 49 5.43 14.49 -9.34
CA GLY A 49 5.21 15.88 -9.77
C GLY A 49 4.06 16.58 -9.03
N CYS A 50 3.75 16.12 -7.82
CA CYS A 50 2.60 16.59 -7.04
C CYS A 50 3.06 17.04 -5.64
N PRO A 51 3.57 18.28 -5.50
CA PRO A 51 4.18 18.75 -4.25
C PRO A 51 3.18 18.85 -3.08
N GLU A 52 1.90 19.07 -3.40
CA GLU A 52 0.82 19.21 -2.41
C GLU A 52 0.16 17.88 -2.01
N ALA A 53 0.63 16.75 -2.57
CA ALA A 53 0.02 15.45 -2.26
C ALA A 53 0.21 15.07 -0.79
N GLU A 54 -0.86 14.67 -0.14
CA GLU A 54 -0.80 13.97 1.13
C GLU A 54 -0.45 12.50 0.89
N ILE A 55 0.52 11.98 1.62
CA ILE A 55 1.05 10.64 1.41
C ILE A 55 0.95 9.85 2.70
N TYR A 56 0.32 8.69 2.59
CA TYR A 56 0.15 7.72 3.68
C TYR A 56 0.84 6.41 3.29
N LEU A 57 1.65 5.86 4.18
CA LEU A 57 2.30 4.57 4.03
C LEU A 57 1.52 3.54 4.85
N LEU A 58 1.00 2.53 4.17
CA LEU A 58 0.18 1.48 4.76
C LEU A 58 0.90 0.13 4.67
N GLY A 59 0.46 -0.86 5.44
CA GLY A 59 1.14 -2.14 5.59
C GLY A 59 1.06 -3.07 4.37
N GLY A 60 0.18 -2.79 3.42
CA GLY A 60 0.03 -3.61 2.22
C GLY A 60 -1.11 -3.19 1.32
N GLY A 61 -1.17 -3.75 0.10
CA GLY A 61 -2.16 -3.40 -0.91
C GLY A 61 -3.59 -3.64 -0.48
N THR A 62 -3.87 -4.77 0.15
CA THR A 62 -5.21 -5.11 0.66
C THR A 62 -5.70 -4.10 1.70
N GLN A 63 -4.83 -3.71 2.65
CA GLN A 63 -5.17 -2.67 3.61
C GLN A 63 -5.40 -1.33 2.93
N THR A 64 -4.57 -0.99 1.95
CA THR A 64 -4.70 0.25 1.17
C THR A 64 -6.05 0.30 0.46
N ASN A 65 -6.42 -0.77 -0.26
CA ASN A 65 -7.70 -0.86 -0.95
C ASN A 65 -8.87 -0.74 0.02
N ALA A 66 -8.85 -1.46 1.13
CA ALA A 66 -9.91 -1.41 2.14
C ALA A 66 -10.08 0.01 2.72
N VAL A 67 -8.98 0.67 3.09
CA VAL A 67 -9.01 2.02 3.67
C VAL A 67 -9.50 3.04 2.64
N VAL A 68 -8.98 3.02 1.41
CA VAL A 68 -9.35 3.98 0.36
C VAL A 68 -10.83 3.80 0.00
N ILE A 69 -11.26 2.58 -0.31
CA ILE A 69 -12.65 2.30 -0.70
C ILE A 69 -13.62 2.69 0.42
N ALA A 70 -13.33 2.29 1.66
CA ALA A 70 -14.18 2.62 2.79
C ALA A 70 -14.24 4.12 3.11
N SER A 71 -13.16 4.88 2.81
CA SER A 71 -13.13 6.32 3.03
C SER A 71 -13.84 7.12 1.94
N MET A 72 -13.97 6.56 0.74
CA MET A 72 -14.54 7.24 -0.43
C MET A 72 -16.00 6.92 -0.68
N LEU A 73 -16.51 5.81 -0.15
CA LEU A 73 -17.87 5.34 -0.40
C LEU A 73 -18.81 5.61 0.77
N ASN A 74 -20.06 5.93 0.45
CA ASN A 74 -21.14 5.90 1.42
C ASN A 74 -21.60 4.47 1.69
N ARG A 75 -22.28 4.25 2.83
CA ARG A 75 -22.69 2.90 3.30
C ARG A 75 -23.54 2.09 2.31
N TYR A 76 -24.23 2.76 1.39
CA TYR A 76 -25.09 2.13 0.38
C TYR A 76 -24.40 1.95 -0.98
N GLU A 77 -23.14 2.34 -1.09
CA GLU A 77 -22.36 2.27 -2.33
C GLU A 77 -21.45 1.03 -2.34
N GLY A 78 -21.11 0.59 -3.54
CA GLY A 78 -20.19 -0.51 -3.78
C GLY A 78 -19.13 -0.11 -4.80
N VAL A 79 -18.09 -0.93 -4.91
CA VAL A 79 -17.00 -0.73 -5.87
C VAL A 79 -17.16 -1.68 -7.05
N ILE A 80 -17.03 -1.16 -8.26
CA ILE A 80 -17.02 -1.97 -9.48
C ILE A 80 -15.60 -2.52 -9.70
N ALA A 81 -15.52 -3.82 -10.01
CA ALA A 81 -14.27 -4.49 -10.35
C ALA A 81 -14.48 -5.51 -11.46
N ALA A 82 -13.44 -5.84 -12.21
CA ALA A 82 -13.48 -7.00 -13.09
C ALA A 82 -13.64 -8.29 -12.26
N GLU A 83 -14.24 -9.34 -12.83
CA GLU A 83 -14.31 -10.66 -12.18
C GLU A 83 -12.94 -11.14 -11.70
N THR A 84 -11.88 -10.89 -12.50
CA THR A 84 -10.48 -11.21 -12.18
C THR A 84 -9.78 -10.15 -11.33
N GLY A 85 -10.49 -9.09 -10.94
CA GLY A 85 -9.92 -7.98 -10.17
C GLY A 85 -9.42 -8.45 -8.80
N HIS A 86 -8.30 -7.89 -8.36
CA HIS A 86 -7.65 -8.29 -7.11
C HIS A 86 -8.58 -8.14 -5.89
N VAL A 87 -9.31 -7.03 -5.80
CA VAL A 87 -10.29 -6.78 -4.72
C VAL A 87 -11.45 -7.78 -4.70
N ASN A 88 -11.77 -8.40 -5.86
CA ASN A 88 -12.83 -9.41 -5.95
C ASN A 88 -12.32 -10.81 -5.57
N GLY A 89 -11.12 -11.20 -6.04
CA GLY A 89 -10.67 -12.60 -5.97
C GLY A 89 -9.53 -12.88 -4.99
N HIS A 90 -8.76 -11.88 -4.58
CA HIS A 90 -7.47 -12.10 -3.91
C HIS A 90 -7.29 -11.35 -2.59
N GLU A 91 -8.33 -10.74 -2.05
CA GLU A 91 -8.27 -9.98 -0.80
C GLU A 91 -9.14 -10.55 0.33
N ALA A 92 -9.61 -11.78 0.17
CA ALA A 92 -10.34 -12.53 1.21
C ALA A 92 -11.53 -11.78 1.83
N GLY A 93 -12.27 -11.01 1.01
CA GLY A 93 -13.43 -10.26 1.47
C GLY A 93 -13.08 -9.00 2.28
N ALA A 94 -11.90 -8.44 2.08
CA ALA A 94 -11.47 -7.24 2.81
C ALA A 94 -12.38 -6.03 2.55
N ILE A 95 -12.95 -5.91 1.36
CA ILE A 95 -13.89 -4.82 1.03
C ILE A 95 -15.22 -5.05 1.72
N GLU A 96 -15.75 -6.27 1.68
CA GLU A 96 -16.99 -6.64 2.36
C GLU A 96 -16.89 -6.48 3.88
N TYR A 97 -15.72 -6.74 4.45
CA TYR A 97 -15.45 -6.48 5.87
C TYR A 97 -15.62 -5.00 6.24
N THR A 98 -15.36 -4.08 5.32
CA THR A 98 -15.60 -2.63 5.55
C THR A 98 -17.08 -2.23 5.44
N GLY A 99 -17.97 -3.15 5.08
CA GLY A 99 -19.40 -2.91 4.92
C GLY A 99 -19.81 -2.52 3.49
N HIS A 100 -18.91 -2.59 2.54
CA HIS A 100 -19.16 -2.31 1.12
C HIS A 100 -19.20 -3.61 0.32
N LYS A 101 -19.77 -3.55 -0.88
CA LYS A 101 -19.85 -4.70 -1.78
C LYS A 101 -18.96 -4.49 -2.99
N VAL A 102 -18.24 -5.55 -3.39
CA VAL A 102 -17.62 -5.61 -4.71
C VAL A 102 -18.68 -6.05 -5.73
N LEU A 103 -18.84 -5.27 -6.79
CA LEU A 103 -19.71 -5.53 -7.92
C LEU A 103 -18.83 -5.97 -9.09
N ALA A 104 -18.67 -7.29 -9.23
CA ALA A 104 -17.86 -7.87 -10.30
C ALA A 104 -18.58 -7.80 -11.64
N LEU A 105 -17.87 -7.41 -12.71
CA LEU A 105 -18.33 -7.31 -14.09
C LEU A 105 -17.33 -8.00 -15.05
#